data_28a386bfb6806416a2db695fc57f3f39
#
_entry.id   28a386bfb6806416a2db695fc57f3f39
#
_cell.length_a   1.000
_cell.length_b   1.000
_cell.length_c   1.000
_cell.angle_alpha   90.00
_cell.angle_beta   90.00
_cell.angle_gamma   90.00
#
_symmetry.space_group_name_H-M   'P 1'
#
loop_
_entity.id
_entity.type
_entity.pdbx_description
1 polymer ?
#
loop_
_entity_poly.entity_id
_entity_poly.type
_entity_poly.pdbx_seq_one_letter_code
_entity_poly.pdbx_strand_id
1 'polypeptide(L)'
;MQERWAYFNDLIGSTILCFYTMHSLLEIRYEKDGRTRSITINFNHHLDACTLDVDSIPLPPAKIEHHAPLQNICDVNLYAGDDDKNHHEALELVGETKSVLLFFEATKSSRCVPQWMEGKKASLPLVKKEDVILLHELFCVESFKAHLAFALQAHGEQKTPHGLPYSMHLLSVASEVMNALSVEPLSFDEHNVALACALLHDVHEDTPIRLNKETYGADHAEVIVKGVMALTKDKSLSSKEAQMSECIVRLKQRQNCVVLVKLADRITNLGVPPASWSHEKKKAYVQEAKLILSELGYAHGYLARKLRDKICAYEQYL
;
A
#
# COMPACT_ATOMS: atom_id res chain seq x y z
N MET A 1 -7.53 -10.18 -3.98
CA MET A 1 -8.69 -10.13 -4.89
C MET A 1 -9.98 -10.62 -4.22
N GLN A 2 -10.00 -11.79 -3.55
CA GLN A 2 -11.22 -12.32 -2.88
C GLN A 2 -11.71 -11.46 -1.70
N GLU A 3 -10.85 -10.82 -0.92
CA GLU A 3 -11.27 -10.05 0.26
C GLU A 3 -11.92 -8.70 -0.06
N ARG A 4 -11.52 -8.02 -1.15
CA ARG A 4 -12.14 -6.74 -1.55
C ARG A 4 -13.57 -6.90 -2.06
N TRP A 5 -13.86 -8.01 -2.74
CA TRP A 5 -15.22 -8.37 -3.13
C TRP A 5 -16.09 -8.77 -1.94
N ALA A 6 -15.48 -9.21 -0.83
CA ALA A 6 -16.22 -9.56 0.38
C ALA A 6 -17.02 -8.36 0.93
N TYR A 7 -16.50 -7.14 0.82
CA TYR A 7 -17.20 -5.93 1.27
C TYR A 7 -18.47 -5.66 0.46
N PHE A 8 -18.40 -5.76 -0.87
CA PHE A 8 -19.58 -5.57 -1.72
C PHE A 8 -20.55 -6.75 -1.67
N ASN A 9 -20.04 -7.96 -1.47
CA ASN A 9 -20.87 -9.13 -1.23
C ASN A 9 -21.69 -9.00 0.07
N ASP A 10 -21.22 -8.23 1.04
CA ASP A 10 -22.00 -7.96 2.25
C ASP A 10 -23.26 -7.12 1.95
N LEU A 11 -23.30 -6.37 0.86
CA LEU A 11 -24.49 -5.67 0.40
C LEU A 11 -25.58 -6.60 -0.13
N ILE A 12 -25.25 -7.80 -0.60
CA ILE A 12 -26.25 -8.76 -1.11
C ILE A 12 -27.18 -9.18 0.03
N GLY A 13 -28.48 -9.09 -0.19
CA GLY A 13 -29.52 -9.33 0.81
C GLY A 13 -29.70 -8.19 1.83
N SER A 14 -29.05 -7.04 1.62
CA SER A 14 -29.20 -5.87 2.48
C SER A 14 -30.24 -4.87 1.94
N THR A 15 -30.60 -3.91 2.79
CA THR A 15 -31.40 -2.74 2.42
C THR A 15 -30.55 -1.49 2.53
N ILE A 16 -30.32 -0.79 1.41
CA ILE A 16 -29.59 0.48 1.43
C ILE A 16 -30.47 1.56 2.05
N LEU A 17 -29.97 2.21 3.08
CA LEU A 17 -30.65 3.24 3.83
C LEU A 17 -30.41 4.62 3.20
N CYS A 18 -29.15 4.96 2.94
CA CYS A 18 -28.77 6.25 2.37
C CYS A 18 -27.34 6.21 1.81
N PHE A 19 -27.02 7.23 1.03
CA PHE A 19 -25.68 7.51 0.51
C PHE A 19 -25.23 8.87 1.01
N TYR A 20 -23.96 8.96 1.39
CA TYR A 20 -23.31 10.22 1.73
C TYR A 20 -22.16 10.45 0.78
N THR A 21 -22.12 11.62 0.15
CA THR A 21 -20.98 12.02 -0.67
C THR A 21 -20.30 13.22 -0.08
N MET A 22 -18.99 13.16 0.11
CA MET A 22 -18.18 14.26 0.59
C MET A 22 -16.84 14.27 -0.13
N HIS A 23 -16.63 15.27 -1.00
CA HIS A 23 -15.43 15.39 -1.83
C HIS A 23 -15.15 14.07 -2.58
N SER A 24 -14.15 13.34 -2.12
CA SER A 24 -13.68 12.08 -2.72
C SER A 24 -14.19 10.83 -1.98
N LEU A 25 -15.13 10.97 -1.04
CA LEU A 25 -15.67 9.86 -0.26
C LEU A 25 -17.12 9.59 -0.63
N LEU A 26 -17.46 8.32 -0.78
CA LEU A 26 -18.84 7.81 -0.78
C LEU A 26 -18.99 6.86 0.40
N GLU A 27 -19.96 7.14 1.26
CA GLU A 27 -20.41 6.21 2.29
C GLU A 27 -21.75 5.62 1.88
N ILE A 28 -21.86 4.29 1.86
CA ILE A 28 -23.09 3.56 1.65
C ILE A 28 -23.52 3.00 3.01
N ARG A 29 -24.64 3.47 3.56
CA ARG A 29 -25.24 2.90 4.77
C ARG A 29 -26.33 1.92 4.41
N TYR A 30 -26.29 0.75 5.02
CA TYR A 30 -27.21 -0.33 4.77
C TYR A 30 -27.57 -1.09 6.04
N GLU A 31 -28.72 -1.76 6.01
CA GLU A 31 -29.17 -2.65 7.07
C GLU A 31 -29.08 -4.10 6.61
N LYS A 32 -28.47 -4.95 7.41
CA LYS A 32 -28.39 -6.39 7.21
C LYS A 32 -28.45 -7.10 8.55
N ASP A 33 -29.27 -8.16 8.63
CA ASP A 33 -29.45 -8.95 9.86
C ASP A 33 -29.81 -8.11 11.11
N GLY A 34 -30.63 -7.06 10.90
CA GLY A 34 -31.06 -6.15 11.97
C GLY A 34 -29.97 -5.22 12.50
N ARG A 35 -28.85 -5.06 11.79
CA ARG A 35 -27.74 -4.16 12.14
C ARG A 35 -27.49 -3.16 11.03
N THR A 36 -27.23 -1.91 11.41
CA THR A 36 -26.77 -0.88 10.49
C THR A 36 -25.27 -0.99 10.31
N ARG A 37 -24.84 -0.97 9.05
CA ARG A 37 -23.44 -1.04 8.61
C ARG A 37 -23.15 0.06 7.61
N SER A 38 -21.88 0.37 7.38
CA SER A 38 -21.47 1.27 6.31
C SER A 38 -20.25 0.75 5.55
N ILE A 39 -20.23 1.05 4.26
CA ILE A 39 -19.04 0.89 3.41
C ILE A 39 -18.62 2.28 2.98
N THR A 40 -17.38 2.65 3.27
CA THR A 40 -16.78 3.91 2.82
C THR A 40 -15.83 3.65 1.66
N ILE A 41 -16.03 4.35 0.56
CA ILE A 41 -15.22 4.25 -0.66
C ILE A 41 -14.51 5.59 -0.86
N ASN A 42 -13.20 5.57 -1.00
CA ASN A 42 -12.38 6.74 -1.28
C ASN A 42 -12.03 6.79 -2.77
N PHE A 43 -12.38 7.90 -3.45
CA PHE A 43 -12.20 8.06 -4.90
C PHE A 43 -10.95 8.83 -5.29
N ASN A 44 -10.10 9.23 -4.35
CA ASN A 44 -9.02 10.17 -4.64
C ASN A 44 -8.06 9.70 -5.73
N HIS A 45 -7.99 8.39 -6.01
CA HIS A 45 -7.16 7.88 -7.10
C HIS A 45 -7.71 6.61 -7.78
N HIS A 46 -8.61 5.84 -7.16
CA HIS A 46 -9.27 4.63 -7.71
C HIS A 46 -10.22 4.06 -6.63
N LEU A 47 -11.16 3.18 -7.00
CA LEU A 47 -12.04 2.42 -6.07
C LEU A 47 -11.31 1.56 -5.01
N ASP A 48 -10.05 1.85 -4.74
CA ASP A 48 -9.12 0.96 -4.02
C ASP A 48 -9.16 1.06 -2.50
N ALA A 49 -9.72 2.10 -1.94
CA ALA A 49 -9.83 2.25 -0.50
C ALA A 49 -11.28 2.10 -0.04
N CYS A 50 -11.73 0.85 0.08
CA CYS A 50 -12.99 0.55 0.74
C CYS A 50 -12.70 0.15 2.19
N THR A 51 -13.37 0.79 3.15
CA THR A 51 -13.39 0.36 4.55
C THR A 51 -14.80 -0.06 4.94
N LEU A 52 -14.90 -1.16 5.67
CA LEU A 52 -16.15 -1.64 6.24
C LEU A 52 -16.18 -1.27 7.73
N ASP A 53 -17.10 -0.40 8.12
CA ASP A 53 -17.34 -0.08 9.52
C ASP A 53 -18.61 -0.79 10.01
N VAL A 54 -18.47 -1.53 11.10
CA VAL A 54 -19.58 -2.11 11.85
C VAL A 54 -19.80 -1.22 13.06
N ASP A 55 -21.02 -0.66 13.21
CA ASP A 55 -21.37 0.34 14.20
C ASP A 55 -20.86 1.75 13.86
N SER A 56 -21.53 2.39 12.90
CA SER A 56 -21.16 3.67 12.30
C SER A 56 -21.00 4.81 13.32
N ILE A 57 -19.81 5.45 13.31
CA ILE A 57 -19.56 6.74 13.95
C ILE A 57 -20.33 7.83 13.19
N PRO A 58 -21.05 8.76 13.87
CA PRO A 58 -21.74 9.84 13.18
C PRO A 58 -20.71 10.77 12.50
N LEU A 59 -20.75 10.83 11.15
CA LEU A 59 -20.00 11.84 10.41
C LEU A 59 -20.66 13.22 10.59
N PRO A 60 -19.88 14.31 10.51
CA PRO A 60 -20.43 15.68 10.55
C PRO A 60 -21.41 15.89 9.39
N PRO A 61 -22.38 16.81 9.49
CA PRO A 61 -23.45 16.97 8.52
C PRO A 61 -22.90 17.38 7.16
N ALA A 62 -22.61 16.39 6.32
CA ALA A 62 -22.42 16.57 4.90
C ALA A 62 -23.80 16.62 4.20
N LYS A 63 -23.84 17.16 3.00
CA LYS A 63 -25.08 17.26 2.21
C LYS A 63 -25.65 15.85 2.02
N ILE A 64 -26.73 15.54 2.74
CA ILE A 64 -27.41 14.23 2.69
C ILE A 64 -28.35 14.28 1.51
N GLU A 65 -28.14 13.45 0.49
CA GLU A 65 -29.15 13.18 -0.53
C GLU A 65 -30.02 12.02 -0.03
N HIS A 66 -31.23 12.31 0.42
CA HIS A 66 -32.21 11.29 0.80
C HIS A 66 -32.81 10.65 -0.44
N HIS A 67 -32.44 9.41 -0.70
CA HIS A 67 -33.08 8.58 -1.71
C HIS A 67 -33.98 7.53 -1.04
N ALA A 68 -35.04 7.11 -1.72
CA ALA A 68 -35.90 6.03 -1.23
C ALA A 68 -35.06 4.74 -1.02
N PRO A 69 -35.26 4.01 0.09
CA PRO A 69 -34.47 2.83 0.39
C PRO A 69 -34.51 1.83 -0.77
N LEU A 70 -33.34 1.31 -1.12
CA LEU A 70 -33.19 0.24 -2.10
C LEU A 70 -33.23 -1.09 -1.35
N GLN A 71 -34.34 -1.83 -1.49
CA GLN A 71 -34.57 -3.06 -0.75
C GLN A 71 -33.98 -4.28 -1.46
N ASN A 72 -33.51 -5.23 -0.66
CA ASN A 72 -33.02 -6.53 -1.09
C ASN A 72 -32.04 -6.45 -2.27
N ILE A 73 -30.82 -6.03 -2.00
CA ILE A 73 -29.78 -6.04 -3.04
C ILE A 73 -29.54 -7.47 -3.49
N CYS A 74 -29.80 -7.75 -4.76
CA CYS A 74 -29.65 -9.07 -5.37
C CYS A 74 -28.37 -9.18 -6.20
N ASP A 75 -27.78 -8.07 -6.64
CA ASP A 75 -26.51 -8.08 -7.36
C ASP A 75 -25.77 -6.75 -7.20
N VAL A 76 -24.44 -6.79 -7.32
CA VAL A 76 -23.57 -5.63 -7.28
C VAL A 76 -22.62 -5.71 -8.47
N ASN A 77 -22.73 -4.75 -9.39
CA ASN A 77 -21.92 -4.72 -10.60
C ASN A 77 -20.97 -3.53 -10.57
N LEU A 78 -19.72 -3.77 -10.93
CA LEU A 78 -18.73 -2.73 -11.16
C LEU A 78 -18.47 -2.60 -12.66
N TYR A 79 -18.38 -1.38 -13.13
CA TYR A 79 -18.11 -1.06 -14.53
C TYR A 79 -16.88 -0.18 -14.63
N ALA A 80 -16.03 -0.45 -15.61
CA ALA A 80 -14.90 0.40 -16.00
C ALA A 80 -15.23 1.06 -17.34
N GLY A 81 -14.85 2.32 -17.54
CA GLY A 81 -15.00 3.01 -18.82
C GLY A 81 -13.95 2.57 -19.83
N ASP A 82 -14.39 2.43 -21.09
CA ASP A 82 -13.54 2.01 -22.23
C ASP A 82 -12.94 3.20 -23.01
N ASP A 83 -12.71 4.33 -22.35
CA ASP A 83 -12.23 5.53 -23.04
C ASP A 83 -10.86 5.97 -22.54
N ASP A 84 -9.84 5.95 -23.42
CA ASP A 84 -8.45 6.34 -23.15
C ASP A 84 -8.26 7.77 -22.59
N LYS A 85 -9.32 8.55 -22.51
CA LYS A 85 -9.27 9.97 -22.10
C LYS A 85 -10.02 10.30 -20.82
N ASN A 86 -10.98 9.47 -20.39
CA ASN A 86 -11.77 9.70 -19.19
C ASN A 86 -12.02 8.35 -18.49
N HIS A 87 -11.31 8.08 -17.41
CA HIS A 87 -11.58 6.93 -16.57
C HIS A 87 -12.92 7.16 -15.83
N HIS A 88 -14.01 6.65 -16.40
CA HIS A 88 -15.29 6.59 -15.73
C HIS A 88 -15.44 5.20 -15.11
N GLU A 89 -15.59 5.16 -13.81
CA GLU A 89 -15.97 3.94 -13.11
C GLU A 89 -17.39 4.09 -12.60
N ALA A 90 -18.15 3.00 -12.55
CA ALA A 90 -19.49 3.01 -11.99
C ALA A 90 -19.75 1.76 -11.16
N LEU A 91 -20.46 1.95 -10.05
CA LEU A 91 -20.97 0.90 -9.18
C LEU A 91 -22.49 0.83 -9.36
N GLU A 92 -23.02 -0.31 -9.80
CA GLU A 92 -24.44 -0.58 -9.87
C GLU A 92 -24.87 -1.46 -8.69
N LEU A 93 -25.84 -0.98 -7.93
CA LEU A 93 -26.52 -1.77 -6.91
C LEU A 93 -27.89 -2.16 -7.47
N VAL A 94 -28.11 -3.44 -7.67
CA VAL A 94 -29.33 -3.99 -8.23
C VAL A 94 -30.23 -4.48 -7.10
N GLY A 95 -31.33 -3.77 -6.86
CA GLY A 95 -32.40 -4.23 -5.95
C GLY A 95 -33.51 -4.96 -6.69
N GLU A 96 -34.47 -5.55 -5.99
CA GLU A 96 -35.57 -6.31 -6.56
C GLU A 96 -36.40 -5.54 -7.60
N THR A 97 -36.64 -4.25 -7.37
CA THR A 97 -37.52 -3.41 -8.20
C THR A 97 -36.80 -2.24 -8.85
N LYS A 98 -35.65 -1.82 -8.32
CA LYS A 98 -34.89 -0.65 -8.78
C LYS A 98 -33.41 -0.92 -8.70
N SER A 99 -32.65 -0.25 -9.56
CA SER A 99 -31.20 -0.22 -9.51
C SER A 99 -30.71 1.21 -9.28
N VAL A 100 -29.59 1.37 -8.65
CA VAL A 100 -28.86 2.64 -8.60
C VAL A 100 -27.49 2.46 -9.24
N LEU A 101 -27.15 3.38 -10.13
CA LEU A 101 -25.84 3.46 -10.75
C LEU A 101 -25.10 4.67 -10.20
N LEU A 102 -24.00 4.43 -9.53
CA LEU A 102 -23.14 5.45 -8.95
C LEU A 102 -21.98 5.69 -9.90
N PHE A 103 -21.96 6.83 -10.57
CA PHE A 103 -20.87 7.24 -11.45
C PHE A 103 -19.79 7.94 -10.70
N PHE A 104 -18.55 7.60 -11.01
CA PHE A 104 -17.36 8.21 -10.52
C PHE A 104 -16.67 8.96 -11.66
N GLU A 105 -16.76 10.28 -11.65
CA GLU A 105 -16.06 11.11 -12.61
C GLU A 105 -14.67 11.46 -12.06
N ALA A 106 -13.62 10.98 -12.70
CA ALA A 106 -12.25 11.41 -12.46
C ALA A 106 -11.99 12.76 -13.15
N THR A 107 -12.70 13.78 -12.74
CA THR A 107 -12.41 15.18 -13.13
C THR A 107 -11.60 15.86 -12.03
N LYS A 108 -11.06 17.07 -12.31
CA LYS A 108 -10.34 17.92 -11.32
C LYS A 108 -11.11 18.18 -10.01
N SER A 109 -12.37 17.79 -9.95
CA SER A 109 -13.18 17.70 -8.73
C SER A 109 -13.90 16.35 -8.74
N SER A 110 -13.30 15.32 -8.18
CA SER A 110 -13.93 13.99 -8.05
C SER A 110 -15.32 14.11 -7.46
N ARG A 111 -16.34 13.77 -8.23
CA ARG A 111 -17.75 13.78 -7.79
C ARG A 111 -18.35 12.42 -8.02
N CYS A 112 -19.05 11.91 -7.01
CA CYS A 112 -19.97 10.79 -7.19
C CYS A 112 -21.37 11.35 -7.52
N VAL A 113 -21.94 10.93 -8.63
CA VAL A 113 -23.29 11.33 -9.05
C VAL A 113 -24.16 10.08 -9.07
N PRO A 114 -25.09 9.91 -8.11
CA PRO A 114 -26.05 8.82 -8.16
C PRO A 114 -27.07 9.04 -9.28
N GLN A 115 -27.24 8.05 -10.15
CA GLN A 115 -28.31 8.02 -11.13
C GLN A 115 -29.25 6.85 -10.82
N TRP A 116 -30.51 7.17 -10.55
CA TRP A 116 -31.56 6.16 -10.36
C TRP A 116 -32.08 5.67 -11.71
N MET A 117 -32.18 4.35 -11.84
CA MET A 117 -32.72 3.72 -13.04
C MET A 117 -33.89 2.84 -12.66
N GLU A 118 -35.04 3.08 -13.34
CA GLU A 118 -36.20 2.20 -13.24
C GLU A 118 -36.12 1.16 -14.34
N GLY A 119 -35.86 -0.09 -13.96
CA GLY A 119 -36.17 -1.27 -14.77
C GLY A 119 -35.37 -1.50 -16.06
N LYS A 120 -34.35 -0.71 -16.43
CA LYS A 120 -33.53 -0.94 -17.64
C LYS A 120 -32.05 -0.77 -17.36
N LYS A 121 -31.25 -1.72 -17.87
CA LYS A 121 -29.78 -1.61 -17.92
C LYS A 121 -29.36 -0.30 -18.60
N ALA A 122 -28.38 0.37 -18.01
CA ALA A 122 -27.75 1.53 -18.64
C ALA A 122 -27.22 1.15 -20.02
N SER A 123 -27.56 1.96 -21.03
CA SER A 123 -27.00 1.87 -22.37
C SER A 123 -25.66 2.60 -22.49
N LEU A 124 -24.84 2.57 -21.43
CA LEU A 124 -23.52 3.14 -21.46
C LEU A 124 -22.51 2.11 -21.97
N PRO A 125 -21.46 2.52 -22.67
CA PRO A 125 -20.40 1.62 -23.11
C PRO A 125 -19.49 1.28 -21.91
N LEU A 126 -20.09 0.61 -20.91
CA LEU A 126 -19.40 0.13 -19.71
C LEU A 126 -19.24 -1.37 -19.84
N VAL A 127 -18.03 -1.85 -19.65
CA VAL A 127 -17.70 -3.28 -19.62
C VAL A 127 -17.88 -3.78 -18.20
N LYS A 128 -18.61 -4.89 -18.02
CA LYS A 128 -18.72 -5.53 -16.70
C LYS A 128 -17.33 -5.87 -16.16
N LYS A 129 -17.06 -5.58 -14.90
CA LYS A 129 -15.73 -5.78 -14.29
C LYS A 129 -15.28 -7.24 -14.29
N GLU A 130 -16.21 -8.20 -14.39
CA GLU A 130 -15.92 -9.62 -14.57
C GLU A 130 -15.22 -9.92 -15.90
N ASP A 131 -15.47 -9.09 -16.92
CA ASP A 131 -14.86 -9.20 -18.25
C ASP A 131 -13.60 -8.34 -18.39
N VAL A 132 -13.36 -7.45 -17.44
CA VAL A 132 -12.15 -6.65 -17.34
C VAL A 132 -11.24 -7.32 -16.32
N ILE A 133 -10.14 -7.91 -16.78
CA ILE A 133 -8.99 -8.17 -15.92
C ILE A 133 -8.46 -6.78 -15.54
N LEU A 134 -9.04 -6.17 -14.53
CA LEU A 134 -8.42 -5.03 -13.87
C LEU A 134 -7.12 -5.57 -13.29
N LEU A 135 -6.06 -5.34 -14.02
CA LEU A 135 -4.74 -5.28 -13.45
C LEU A 135 -4.81 -4.12 -12.46
N HIS A 136 -5.24 -4.40 -11.23
CA HIS A 136 -5.00 -3.50 -10.14
C HIS A 136 -3.49 -3.42 -10.04
N GLU A 137 -2.95 -2.32 -10.50
CA GLU A 137 -1.57 -2.00 -10.22
C GLU A 137 -1.49 -1.91 -8.70
N LEU A 138 -0.81 -2.87 -8.08
CA LEU A 138 -0.52 -2.82 -6.63
C LEU A 138 0.32 -1.58 -6.32
N PHE A 139 0.97 -1.02 -7.33
CA PHE A 139 1.82 0.17 -7.27
C PHE A 139 1.97 0.76 -8.68
N CYS A 140 2.38 2.00 -8.77
CA CYS A 140 2.66 2.68 -10.04
C CYS A 140 3.96 2.11 -10.66
N VAL A 141 3.82 1.34 -11.74
CA VAL A 141 4.95 0.69 -12.44
C VAL A 141 5.93 1.72 -12.98
N GLU A 142 5.45 2.84 -13.51
CA GLU A 142 6.32 3.89 -14.05
C GLU A 142 7.13 4.57 -12.94
N SER A 143 6.52 4.82 -11.78
CA SER A 143 7.22 5.31 -10.59
C SER A 143 8.29 4.32 -10.12
N PHE A 144 7.94 3.03 -10.04
CA PHE A 144 8.89 1.98 -9.70
C PHE A 144 10.10 1.94 -10.65
N LYS A 145 9.85 1.98 -11.98
CA LYS A 145 10.92 2.03 -12.99
C LYS A 145 11.81 3.25 -12.83
N ALA A 146 11.23 4.43 -12.57
CA ALA A 146 11.98 5.66 -12.38
C ALA A 146 12.88 5.58 -11.14
N HIS A 147 12.37 5.09 -10.00
CA HIS A 147 13.15 4.89 -8.78
C HIS A 147 14.26 3.85 -8.97
N LEU A 148 13.95 2.75 -9.64
CA LEU A 148 14.96 1.72 -9.96
C LEU A 148 16.06 2.28 -10.85
N ALA A 149 15.74 2.98 -11.94
CA ALA A 149 16.71 3.58 -12.82
C ALA A 149 17.63 4.57 -12.08
N PHE A 150 17.05 5.42 -11.22
CA PHE A 150 17.80 6.34 -10.37
C PHE A 150 18.75 5.60 -9.42
N ALA A 151 18.26 4.57 -8.72
CA ALA A 151 19.07 3.79 -7.80
C ALA A 151 20.22 3.06 -8.52
N LEU A 152 19.96 2.47 -9.70
CA LEU A 152 20.99 1.84 -10.51
C LEU A 152 22.07 2.83 -10.95
N GLN A 153 21.69 4.03 -11.36
CA GLN A 153 22.66 5.09 -11.71
C GLN A 153 23.45 5.53 -10.49
N ALA A 154 22.81 5.67 -9.32
CA ALA A 154 23.47 6.11 -8.08
C ALA A 154 24.52 5.11 -7.59
N HIS A 155 24.22 3.81 -7.63
CA HIS A 155 25.13 2.74 -7.17
C HIS A 155 26.16 2.33 -8.22
N GLY A 156 25.92 2.58 -9.53
CA GLY A 156 26.86 2.28 -10.60
C GLY A 156 27.40 0.84 -10.54
N GLU A 157 28.72 0.68 -10.50
CA GLU A 157 29.43 -0.61 -10.48
C GLU A 157 29.56 -1.24 -9.07
N GLN A 158 28.87 -0.70 -8.05
CA GLN A 158 28.90 -1.24 -6.70
C GLN A 158 28.48 -2.71 -6.69
N LYS A 159 29.14 -3.50 -5.83
CA LYS A 159 28.85 -4.93 -5.65
C LYS A 159 28.45 -5.27 -4.24
N THR A 160 27.60 -6.28 -4.10
CA THR A 160 27.29 -6.90 -2.81
C THR A 160 28.52 -7.59 -2.21
N PRO A 161 28.52 -7.96 -0.92
CA PRO A 161 29.60 -8.75 -0.30
C PRO A 161 29.88 -10.10 -0.98
N HIS A 162 28.94 -10.59 -1.79
CA HIS A 162 29.09 -11.83 -2.58
C HIS A 162 29.56 -11.57 -4.03
N GLY A 163 29.91 -10.33 -4.36
CA GLY A 163 30.42 -9.96 -5.69
C GLY A 163 29.35 -9.78 -6.78
N LEU A 164 28.06 -9.88 -6.43
CA LEU A 164 26.95 -9.63 -7.36
C LEU A 164 26.73 -8.12 -7.54
N PRO A 165 26.13 -7.67 -8.67
CA PRO A 165 25.71 -6.29 -8.82
C PRO A 165 24.80 -5.84 -7.68
N TYR A 166 24.97 -4.60 -7.21
CA TYR A 166 24.21 -4.09 -6.04
C TYR A 166 22.70 -4.03 -6.30
N SER A 167 22.31 -3.91 -7.58
CA SER A 167 20.91 -4.01 -8.03
C SER A 167 20.21 -5.28 -7.52
N MET A 168 20.94 -6.38 -7.35
CA MET A 168 20.36 -7.63 -6.83
C MET A 168 19.89 -7.46 -5.39
N HIS A 169 20.61 -6.68 -4.56
CA HIS A 169 20.18 -6.35 -3.20
C HIS A 169 18.92 -5.48 -3.23
N LEU A 170 18.93 -4.37 -3.99
CA LEU A 170 17.80 -3.45 -4.08
C LEU A 170 16.52 -4.15 -4.53
N LEU A 171 16.61 -4.96 -5.59
CA LEU A 171 15.48 -5.74 -6.11
C LEU A 171 15.02 -6.82 -5.12
N SER A 172 15.94 -7.42 -4.37
CA SER A 172 15.57 -8.40 -3.34
C SER A 172 14.78 -7.74 -2.20
N VAL A 173 15.19 -6.54 -1.75
CA VAL A 173 14.46 -5.78 -0.73
C VAL A 173 13.09 -5.36 -1.27
N ALA A 174 13.00 -4.84 -2.49
CA ALA A 174 11.73 -4.49 -3.12
C ALA A 174 10.81 -5.71 -3.27
N SER A 175 11.36 -6.89 -3.63
CA SER A 175 10.59 -8.13 -3.72
C SER A 175 10.05 -8.59 -2.36
N GLU A 176 10.82 -8.44 -1.27
CA GLU A 176 10.35 -8.71 0.09
C GLU A 176 9.21 -7.76 0.49
N VAL A 177 9.32 -6.48 0.13
CA VAL A 177 8.25 -5.51 0.34
C VAL A 177 7.01 -5.87 -0.47
N MET A 178 7.13 -6.19 -1.77
CA MET A 178 6.00 -6.63 -2.60
C MET A 178 5.30 -7.87 -2.03
N ASN A 179 6.07 -8.88 -1.59
CA ASN A 179 5.51 -10.07 -0.96
C ASN A 179 4.78 -9.72 0.34
N ALA A 180 5.33 -8.84 1.16
CA ALA A 180 4.69 -8.41 2.40
C ALA A 180 3.35 -7.73 2.11
N LEU A 181 3.35 -6.76 1.21
CA LEU A 181 2.17 -5.98 0.83
C LEU A 181 1.10 -6.81 0.10
N SER A 182 1.47 -7.94 -0.52
CA SER A 182 0.50 -8.89 -1.07
C SER A 182 -0.22 -9.71 0.00
N VAL A 183 0.38 -9.87 1.18
CA VAL A 183 -0.18 -10.62 2.32
C VAL A 183 -0.94 -9.72 3.29
N GLU A 184 -0.36 -8.58 3.63
CA GLU A 184 -0.94 -7.56 4.51
C GLU A 184 -0.86 -6.22 3.76
N PRO A 185 -1.88 -5.87 2.94
CA PRO A 185 -1.83 -4.71 2.05
C PRO A 185 -1.93 -3.39 2.83
N LEU A 186 -1.31 -2.36 2.28
CA LEU A 186 -1.45 -0.96 2.67
C LEU A 186 -2.23 -0.21 1.57
N SER A 187 -2.42 1.10 1.70
CA SER A 187 -2.98 1.92 0.64
C SER A 187 -2.04 1.98 -0.59
N PHE A 188 -2.58 2.33 -1.75
CA PHE A 188 -1.79 2.46 -3.00
C PHE A 188 -0.62 3.44 -2.84
N ASP A 189 -0.84 4.59 -2.19
CA ASP A 189 0.20 5.57 -1.94
C ASP A 189 1.30 5.04 -1.01
N GLU A 190 0.91 4.32 0.04
CA GLU A 190 1.86 3.68 0.95
C GLU A 190 2.64 2.55 0.27
N HIS A 191 2.04 1.81 -0.67
CA HIS A 191 2.75 0.84 -1.51
C HIS A 191 3.85 1.53 -2.33
N ASN A 192 3.51 2.64 -3.01
CA ASN A 192 4.47 3.39 -3.82
C ASN A 192 5.60 3.96 -2.95
N VAL A 193 5.29 4.52 -1.78
CA VAL A 193 6.28 5.03 -0.83
C VAL A 193 7.19 3.90 -0.32
N ALA A 194 6.62 2.74 0.06
CA ALA A 194 7.38 1.60 0.54
C ALA A 194 8.35 1.07 -0.52
N LEU A 195 7.89 0.91 -1.76
CA LEU A 195 8.73 0.43 -2.86
C LEU A 195 9.80 1.45 -3.27
N ALA A 196 9.46 2.74 -3.30
CA ALA A 196 10.45 3.79 -3.53
C ALA A 196 11.53 3.78 -2.44
N CYS A 197 11.13 3.72 -1.17
CA CYS A 197 12.08 3.61 -0.05
C CYS A 197 12.90 2.31 -0.12
N ALA A 198 12.32 1.18 -0.54
CA ALA A 198 13.05 -0.08 -0.71
C ALA A 198 14.13 0.00 -1.79
N LEU A 199 13.87 0.67 -2.90
CA LEU A 199 14.85 0.87 -3.98
C LEU A 199 15.93 1.89 -3.62
N LEU A 200 15.61 2.89 -2.81
CA LEU A 200 16.48 4.04 -2.55
C LEU A 200 17.16 4.01 -1.17
N HIS A 201 16.87 3.01 -0.29
CA HIS A 201 17.25 3.02 1.13
C HIS A 201 18.74 3.20 1.37
N ASP A 202 19.60 2.67 0.51
CA ASP A 202 21.05 2.73 0.64
C ASP A 202 21.72 3.85 -0.17
N VAL A 203 20.95 4.61 -0.98
CA VAL A 203 21.53 5.69 -1.82
C VAL A 203 22.30 6.70 -0.96
N HIS A 204 21.73 7.16 0.15
CA HIS A 204 22.41 8.11 1.04
C HIS A 204 23.54 7.48 1.84
N GLU A 205 23.45 6.18 2.16
CA GLU A 205 24.46 5.50 2.99
C GLU A 205 25.70 5.15 2.18
N ASP A 206 25.51 4.71 0.94
CA ASP A 206 26.56 4.04 0.16
C ASP A 206 27.01 4.79 -1.08
N THR A 207 26.36 5.92 -1.42
CA THR A 207 26.73 6.74 -2.58
C THR A 207 26.97 8.21 -2.19
N PRO A 208 27.64 9.01 -3.03
CA PRO A 208 27.78 10.44 -2.79
C PRO A 208 26.49 11.23 -3.04
N ILE A 209 25.46 10.60 -3.62
CA ILE A 209 24.20 11.28 -3.98
C ILE A 209 23.38 11.57 -2.73
N ARG A 210 22.81 12.76 -2.68
CA ARG A 210 21.90 13.20 -1.62
C ARG A 210 20.55 13.57 -2.24
N LEU A 211 19.54 12.78 -1.93
CA LEU A 211 18.16 13.09 -2.30
C LEU A 211 17.71 14.33 -1.55
N ASN A 212 17.09 15.25 -2.24
CA ASN A 212 16.37 16.35 -1.64
C ASN A 212 15.03 16.54 -2.36
N LYS A 213 14.09 17.21 -1.68
CA LYS A 213 12.72 17.39 -2.16
C LYS A 213 12.66 18.14 -3.49
N GLU A 214 13.52 19.15 -3.68
CA GLU A 214 13.50 20.03 -4.84
C GLU A 214 14.03 19.34 -6.10
N THR A 215 15.01 18.49 -5.95
CA THR A 215 15.67 17.82 -7.09
C THR A 215 15.10 16.46 -7.41
N TYR A 216 14.41 15.84 -6.44
CA TYR A 216 13.88 14.49 -6.64
C TYR A 216 12.59 14.46 -7.48
N GLY A 217 11.72 15.49 -7.36
CA GLY A 217 10.61 15.77 -8.26
C GLY A 217 9.53 14.70 -8.44
N ALA A 218 9.54 13.63 -7.62
CA ALA A 218 8.57 12.55 -7.68
C ALA A 218 7.33 12.84 -6.83
N ASP A 219 6.24 12.16 -7.12
CA ASP A 219 5.08 12.10 -6.22
C ASP A 219 5.52 11.59 -4.85
N HIS A 220 4.95 12.15 -3.78
CA HIS A 220 5.35 11.86 -2.40
C HIS A 220 6.83 12.13 -2.06
N ALA A 221 7.54 12.95 -2.85
CA ALA A 221 8.99 13.20 -2.72
C ALA A 221 9.42 13.52 -1.28
N GLU A 222 8.64 14.34 -0.56
CA GLU A 222 8.96 14.69 0.83
C GLU A 222 8.94 13.47 1.77
N VAL A 223 7.95 12.59 1.63
CA VAL A 223 7.81 11.37 2.46
C VAL A 223 8.94 10.40 2.13
N ILE A 224 9.23 10.19 0.84
CA ILE A 224 10.29 9.31 0.35
C ILE A 224 11.65 9.79 0.83
N VAL A 225 11.99 11.06 0.63
CA VAL A 225 13.28 11.63 1.04
C VAL A 225 13.47 11.53 2.56
N LYS A 226 12.47 11.91 3.35
CA LYS A 226 12.50 11.74 4.82
C LYS A 226 12.59 10.27 5.23
N GLY A 227 11.96 9.37 4.48
CA GLY A 227 12.02 7.92 4.68
C GLY A 227 13.43 7.37 4.44
N VAL A 228 14.03 7.69 3.30
CA VAL A 228 15.40 7.27 2.96
C VAL A 228 16.40 7.82 3.98
N MET A 229 16.27 9.08 4.38
CA MET A 229 17.10 9.67 5.45
C MET A 229 16.95 8.92 6.79
N ALA A 230 15.73 8.48 7.12
CA ALA A 230 15.50 7.73 8.36
C ALA A 230 16.06 6.30 8.28
N LEU A 231 16.12 5.69 7.10
CA LEU A 231 16.72 4.37 6.86
C LEU A 231 18.24 4.39 6.86
N THR A 232 18.86 5.53 6.53
CA THR A 232 20.31 5.73 6.45
C THR A 232 20.94 5.80 7.86
N LYS A 233 22.01 5.05 8.12
CA LYS A 233 22.76 5.11 9.38
C LYS A 233 23.64 6.36 9.45
N ASP A 234 23.73 6.97 10.63
CA ASP A 234 24.67 8.07 10.86
C ASP A 234 26.08 7.52 11.15
N LYS A 235 26.92 7.52 10.12
CA LYS A 235 28.31 7.02 10.20
C LYS A 235 29.24 7.89 11.05
N SER A 236 28.78 9.07 11.54
CA SER A 236 29.54 9.91 12.47
C SER A 236 29.55 9.36 13.90
N LEU A 237 28.58 8.49 14.25
CA LEU A 237 28.50 7.87 15.56
C LEU A 237 29.54 6.77 15.73
N SER A 238 30.08 6.66 16.97
CA SER A 238 31.29 5.91 17.32
C SER A 238 31.15 4.39 17.16
N SER A 239 29.97 3.82 17.26
CA SER A 239 29.78 2.38 17.17
C SER A 239 28.58 2.02 16.24
N LYS A 240 28.60 0.79 15.69
CA LYS A 240 27.51 0.28 14.86
C LYS A 240 26.20 0.15 15.65
N GLU A 241 26.30 -0.18 16.92
CA GLU A 241 25.17 -0.28 17.85
C GLU A 241 24.53 1.09 18.05
N ALA A 242 25.34 2.14 18.25
CA ALA A 242 24.85 3.52 18.37
C ALA A 242 24.21 3.99 17.06
N GLN A 243 24.82 3.70 15.91
CA GLN A 243 24.28 4.02 14.58
C GLN A 243 22.93 3.36 14.34
N MET A 244 22.77 2.07 14.71
CA MET A 244 21.50 1.36 14.54
C MET A 244 20.45 1.87 15.53
N SER A 245 20.81 2.09 16.80
CA SER A 245 19.88 2.61 17.82
C SER A 245 19.33 3.99 17.42
N GLU A 246 20.17 4.87 16.92
CA GLU A 246 19.78 6.19 16.44
C GLU A 246 18.86 6.09 15.20
N CYS A 247 19.22 5.22 14.24
CA CYS A 247 18.39 4.95 13.06
C CYS A 247 16.98 4.44 13.46
N ILE A 248 16.89 3.54 14.44
CA ILE A 248 15.60 3.03 14.96
C ILE A 248 14.78 4.17 15.57
N VAL A 249 15.38 5.07 16.33
CA VAL A 249 14.68 6.23 16.91
C VAL A 249 14.05 7.10 15.81
N ARG A 250 14.79 7.38 14.73
CA ARG A 250 14.24 8.14 13.58
C ARG A 250 13.14 7.38 12.84
N LEU A 251 13.31 6.07 12.67
CA LEU A 251 12.32 5.22 12.00
C LEU A 251 11.00 5.17 12.76
N LYS A 252 11.02 5.10 14.09
CA LYS A 252 9.81 5.13 14.93
C LYS A 252 8.96 6.41 14.75
N GLN A 253 9.53 7.46 14.16
CA GLN A 253 8.83 8.70 13.84
C GLN A 253 8.28 8.72 12.40
N ARG A 254 8.39 7.61 11.65
CA ARG A 254 7.94 7.48 10.26
C ARG A 254 6.69 6.60 10.17
N GLN A 255 6.02 6.70 9.03
CA GLN A 255 4.90 5.83 8.69
C GLN A 255 5.35 4.37 8.56
N ASN A 256 4.46 3.42 8.82
CA ASN A 256 4.76 1.99 8.77
C ASN A 256 5.29 1.55 7.39
N CYS A 257 4.82 2.17 6.29
CA CYS A 257 5.30 1.92 4.93
C CYS A 257 6.79 2.21 4.73
N VAL A 258 7.38 3.10 5.54
CA VAL A 258 8.83 3.34 5.57
C VAL A 258 9.52 2.36 6.51
N VAL A 259 8.96 2.14 7.70
CA VAL A 259 9.57 1.29 8.74
C VAL A 259 9.71 -0.15 8.30
N LEU A 260 8.70 -0.70 7.60
CA LEU A 260 8.72 -2.08 7.09
C LEU A 260 9.89 -2.37 6.13
N VAL A 261 10.42 -1.33 5.45
CA VAL A 261 11.59 -1.48 4.57
C VAL A 261 12.82 -1.94 5.35
N LYS A 262 12.99 -1.48 6.61
CA LYS A 262 14.10 -1.93 7.47
C LYS A 262 13.99 -3.39 7.85
N LEU A 263 12.77 -3.92 8.01
CA LEU A 263 12.53 -5.35 8.22
C LEU A 263 12.88 -6.14 6.96
N ALA A 264 12.44 -5.68 5.78
CA ALA A 264 12.70 -6.31 4.49
C ALA A 264 14.19 -6.33 4.15
N ASP A 265 14.90 -5.21 4.34
CA ASP A 265 16.35 -5.12 4.21
C ASP A 265 17.05 -6.16 5.09
N ARG A 266 16.68 -6.22 6.39
CA ARG A 266 17.30 -7.18 7.31
C ARG A 266 17.00 -8.64 6.93
N ILE A 267 15.80 -8.97 6.47
CA ILE A 267 15.45 -10.31 5.98
C ILE A 267 16.34 -10.70 4.79
N THR A 268 16.49 -9.79 3.83
CA THR A 268 17.32 -9.99 2.66
C THR A 268 18.79 -10.22 3.03
N ASN A 269 19.29 -9.47 4.00
CA ASN A 269 20.67 -9.56 4.48
C ASN A 269 20.96 -10.79 5.34
N LEU A 270 19.97 -11.46 5.92
CA LEU A 270 20.10 -12.71 6.68
C LEU A 270 20.10 -13.96 5.77
N GLY A 271 20.89 -13.90 4.70
CA GLY A 271 21.23 -15.05 3.87
C GLY A 271 22.50 -15.78 4.40
N VAL A 272 23.11 -16.61 3.52
CA VAL A 272 24.39 -17.23 3.81
C VAL A 272 25.44 -16.15 4.04
N PRO A 273 26.12 -16.12 5.20
CA PRO A 273 27.15 -15.09 5.44
C PRO A 273 28.37 -15.31 4.55
N PRO A 274 29.05 -14.23 4.10
CA PRO A 274 30.31 -14.35 3.39
C PRO A 274 31.32 -15.17 4.18
N ALA A 275 32.07 -16.06 3.49
CA ALA A 275 33.06 -16.93 4.13
C ALA A 275 34.15 -16.14 4.90
N SER A 276 34.41 -14.90 4.50
CA SER A 276 35.38 -14.00 5.17
C SER A 276 34.89 -13.40 6.48
N TRP A 277 33.63 -13.61 6.88
CA TRP A 277 33.13 -13.03 8.14
C TRP A 277 33.57 -13.85 9.36
N SER A 278 34.11 -13.16 10.37
CA SER A 278 34.43 -13.77 11.65
C SER A 278 33.15 -14.18 12.40
N HIS A 279 33.31 -15.09 13.36
CA HIS A 279 32.22 -15.53 14.23
C HIS A 279 31.60 -14.38 15.04
N GLU A 280 32.43 -13.45 15.54
CA GLU A 280 31.99 -12.25 16.26
C GLU A 280 31.13 -11.36 15.37
N LYS A 281 31.54 -11.17 14.09
CA LYS A 281 30.77 -10.38 13.14
C LYS A 281 29.40 -11.01 12.85
N LYS A 282 29.34 -12.35 12.70
CA LYS A 282 28.08 -13.07 12.50
C LYS A 282 27.16 -12.93 13.73
N LYS A 283 27.73 -13.06 14.95
CA LYS A 283 26.97 -12.84 16.20
C LYS A 283 26.41 -11.43 16.30
N ALA A 284 27.23 -10.40 16.08
CA ALA A 284 26.80 -9.02 16.11
C ALA A 284 25.66 -8.76 15.09
N TYR A 285 25.74 -9.42 13.93
CA TYR A 285 24.72 -9.29 12.87
C TYR A 285 23.36 -9.85 13.29
N VAL A 286 23.35 -10.99 13.99
CA VAL A 286 22.13 -11.57 14.58
C VAL A 286 21.59 -10.70 15.71
N GLN A 287 22.45 -10.15 16.56
CA GLN A 287 21.99 -9.26 17.64
C GLN A 287 21.33 -7.98 17.08
N GLU A 288 21.92 -7.39 16.04
CA GLU A 288 21.33 -6.26 15.34
C GLU A 288 19.96 -6.64 14.73
N ALA A 289 19.82 -7.84 14.16
CA ALA A 289 18.55 -8.33 13.63
C ALA A 289 17.48 -8.52 14.72
N LYS A 290 17.86 -9.07 15.88
CA LYS A 290 16.99 -9.21 17.05
C LYS A 290 16.51 -7.84 17.57
N LEU A 291 17.40 -6.87 17.61
CA LEU A 291 17.06 -5.49 17.99
C LEU A 291 16.06 -4.87 17.00
N ILE A 292 16.31 -4.98 15.69
CA ILE A 292 15.39 -4.49 14.65
C ILE A 292 14.01 -5.15 14.80
N LEU A 293 13.96 -6.46 15.00
CA LEU A 293 12.70 -7.19 15.19
C LEU A 293 11.93 -6.70 16.43
N SER A 294 12.63 -6.55 17.59
CA SER A 294 11.98 -6.12 18.82
C SER A 294 11.44 -4.70 18.75
N GLU A 295 12.17 -3.80 18.07
CA GLU A 295 11.88 -2.37 18.06
C GLU A 295 10.95 -1.94 16.92
N LEU A 296 10.98 -2.64 15.78
CA LEU A 296 10.28 -2.26 14.55
C LEU A 296 9.27 -3.32 14.05
N GLY A 297 9.21 -4.51 14.69
CA GLY A 297 8.33 -5.60 14.25
C GLY A 297 6.84 -5.26 14.24
N TYR A 298 6.43 -4.20 14.94
CA TYR A 298 5.06 -3.71 14.95
C TYR A 298 4.60 -3.17 13.57
N ALA A 299 5.54 -2.74 12.73
CA ALA A 299 5.23 -2.06 11.48
C ALA A 299 4.57 -2.97 10.44
N HIS A 300 4.85 -4.29 10.49
CA HIS A 300 4.27 -5.25 9.56
C HIS A 300 4.38 -6.69 10.08
N GLY A 301 3.23 -7.32 10.37
CA GLY A 301 3.16 -8.62 11.03
C GLY A 301 3.81 -9.76 10.23
N TYR A 302 3.57 -9.81 8.91
CA TYR A 302 4.19 -10.82 8.04
C TYR A 302 5.72 -10.72 8.04
N LEU A 303 6.29 -9.52 7.86
CA LEU A 303 7.75 -9.32 7.88
C LEU A 303 8.35 -9.62 9.25
N ALA A 304 7.66 -9.29 10.34
CA ALA A 304 8.13 -9.61 11.68
C ALA A 304 8.23 -11.13 11.91
N ARG A 305 7.24 -11.90 11.46
CA ARG A 305 7.31 -13.38 11.50
C ARG A 305 8.46 -13.90 10.64
N LYS A 306 8.58 -13.44 9.40
CA LYS A 306 9.64 -13.86 8.47
C LYS A 306 11.04 -13.50 8.97
N LEU A 307 11.23 -12.31 9.58
CA LEU A 307 12.51 -11.93 10.18
C LEU A 307 12.87 -12.84 11.35
N ARG A 308 11.90 -13.21 12.19
CA ARG A 308 12.10 -14.17 13.29
C ARG A 308 12.60 -15.52 12.76
N ASP A 309 11.96 -16.05 11.72
CA ASP A 309 12.34 -17.32 11.11
C ASP A 309 13.74 -17.25 10.50
N LYS A 310 14.09 -16.13 9.86
CA LYS A 310 15.44 -15.87 9.32
C LYS A 310 16.51 -15.80 10.42
N ILE A 311 16.20 -15.17 11.55
CA ILE A 311 17.10 -15.13 12.72
C ILE A 311 17.36 -16.54 13.22
N CYS A 312 16.32 -17.36 13.40
CA CYS A 312 16.47 -18.75 13.85
C CYS A 312 17.27 -19.57 12.83
N ALA A 313 16.98 -19.46 11.54
CA ALA A 313 17.72 -20.15 10.50
C ALA A 313 19.21 -19.73 10.40
N TYR A 314 19.52 -18.48 10.76
CA TYR A 314 20.89 -17.98 10.70
C TYR A 314 21.79 -18.55 11.82
N GLU A 315 21.21 -19.09 12.90
CA GLU A 315 21.97 -19.66 14.02
C GLU A 315 22.87 -20.84 13.59
N GLN A 316 22.53 -21.53 12.47
CA GLN A 316 23.40 -22.58 11.91
C GLN A 316 24.78 -22.09 11.45
N TYR A 317 24.97 -20.78 11.29
CA TYR A 317 26.24 -20.18 10.86
C TYR A 317 27.08 -19.63 12.05
N LEU A 318 26.53 -19.72 13.26
CA LEU A 318 27.21 -19.34 14.50
C LEU A 318 27.89 -20.55 15.12
#